data_c6f55fffd64ce9fcb938cf861f234305
#
_entry.id   c6f55fffd64ce9fcb938cf861f234305
#
_cell.length_a   1.000
_cell.length_b   1.000
_cell.length_c   1.000
_cell.angle_alpha   90.00
_cell.angle_beta   90.00
_cell.angle_gamma   90.00
#
_symmetry.space_group_name_H-M   'P 1'
#
loop_
_entity.id
_entity.type
_entity.pdbx_description
1 polymer ?
#
loop_
_entity_poly.entity_id
_entity_poly.type
_entity_poly.pdbx_seq_one_letter_code
_entity_poly.pdbx_strand_id
1 'polypeptide(L)'
;MRTKKEIDTFLQILGVPVEGKRNQLLFLIGINNGLRTSDIVTLKVKDVKEDNPYIVEQKTGKVRQLYLKNMRPIIDSYIVGKKNSDWLFPSRQGGHIERNTVYVIFREAAKLMGRNDIGTHTMRKTFGYHYYQKTHDVATLMKIFNHSSESVTKRYIGIESDDIKKTMDSFHLGF
;
A
#
# COMPACT_ATOMS: atom_id res chain seq x y z
N MET A 1 -2.38 -8.68 1.95
CA MET A 1 -3.76 -9.10 1.64
C MET A 1 -3.80 -9.68 0.24
N ARG A 2 -4.42 -10.84 0.06
CA ARG A 2 -4.34 -11.61 -1.19
C ARG A 2 -5.67 -11.68 -1.93
N THR A 3 -6.77 -11.31 -1.31
CA THR A 3 -8.12 -11.33 -1.92
C THR A 3 -8.77 -9.97 -1.87
N LYS A 4 -9.69 -9.72 -2.82
CA LYS A 4 -10.52 -8.51 -2.81
C LYS A 4 -11.33 -8.40 -1.52
N LYS A 5 -11.91 -9.52 -1.05
CA LYS A 5 -12.70 -9.56 0.20
C LYS A 5 -11.89 -9.08 1.41
N GLU A 6 -10.62 -9.51 1.54
CA GLU A 6 -9.75 -9.03 2.62
C GLU A 6 -9.50 -7.52 2.55
N ILE A 7 -9.26 -6.99 1.33
CA ILE A 7 -9.05 -5.56 1.10
C ILE A 7 -10.31 -4.77 1.47
N ASP A 8 -11.46 -5.21 0.97
CA ASP A 8 -12.76 -4.53 1.21
C ASP A 8 -13.12 -4.53 2.70
N THR A 9 -12.95 -5.66 3.39
CA THR A 9 -13.18 -5.77 4.84
C THR A 9 -12.24 -4.83 5.61
N PHE A 10 -10.96 -4.79 5.26
CA PHE A 10 -10.00 -3.91 5.92
C PHE A 10 -10.34 -2.43 5.70
N LEU A 11 -10.74 -2.07 4.49
CA LEU A 11 -11.22 -0.71 4.17
C LEU A 11 -12.45 -0.32 5.00
N GLN A 12 -13.42 -1.21 5.14
CA GLN A 12 -14.61 -0.97 5.97
C GLN A 12 -14.20 -0.68 7.42
N ILE A 13 -13.34 -1.51 8.00
CA ILE A 13 -12.86 -1.34 9.38
C ILE A 13 -12.08 -0.02 9.53
N LEU A 14 -11.20 0.30 8.60
CA LEU A 14 -10.46 1.57 8.60
C LEU A 14 -11.37 2.80 8.52
N GLY A 15 -12.56 2.64 7.94
CA GLY A 15 -13.54 3.72 7.78
C GLY A 15 -14.34 4.05 9.05
N VAL A 16 -14.38 3.16 10.04
CA VAL A 16 -15.22 3.32 11.25
C VAL A 16 -14.77 4.48 12.16
N PRO A 17 -13.48 4.68 12.46
CA PRO A 17 -13.05 5.79 13.32
C PRO A 17 -13.35 7.17 12.72
N VAL A 18 -13.34 8.20 13.56
CA VAL A 18 -13.52 9.61 13.15
C VAL A 18 -12.59 9.99 11.99
N GLU A 19 -11.36 9.50 11.99
CA GLU A 19 -10.38 9.70 10.90
C GLU A 19 -10.48 8.63 9.78
N GLY A 20 -11.61 7.98 9.65
CA GLY A 20 -11.79 6.84 8.75
C GLY A 20 -11.46 7.15 7.30
N LYS A 21 -11.95 8.28 6.76
CA LYS A 21 -11.66 8.70 5.38
C LYS A 21 -10.15 8.89 5.14
N ARG A 22 -9.44 9.48 6.11
CA ARG A 22 -7.97 9.62 6.07
C ARG A 22 -7.30 8.25 6.02
N ASN A 23 -7.69 7.34 6.90
CA ASN A 23 -7.08 6.02 7.03
C ASN A 23 -7.34 5.16 5.78
N GLN A 24 -8.56 5.23 5.22
CA GLN A 24 -8.92 4.56 3.97
C GLN A 24 -8.09 5.08 2.78
N LEU A 25 -8.00 6.41 2.60
CA LEU A 25 -7.24 7.00 1.51
C LEU A 25 -5.75 6.66 1.62
N LEU A 26 -5.17 6.72 2.84
CA LEU A 26 -3.77 6.33 3.08
C LEU A 26 -3.53 4.88 2.64
N PHE A 27 -4.39 3.98 3.03
CA PHE A 27 -4.29 2.57 2.65
C PHE A 27 -4.44 2.39 1.14
N LEU A 28 -5.43 3.03 0.51
CA LEU A 28 -5.68 2.95 -0.93
C LEU A 28 -4.49 3.46 -1.75
N ILE A 29 -3.90 4.62 -1.40
CA ILE A 29 -2.69 5.11 -2.07
C ILE A 29 -1.56 4.08 -1.95
N GLY A 30 -1.39 3.50 -0.78
CA GLY A 30 -0.36 2.51 -0.53
C GLY A 30 -0.49 1.23 -1.36
N ILE A 31 -1.70 0.66 -1.43
CA ILE A 31 -1.93 -0.59 -2.18
C ILE A 31 -2.04 -0.39 -3.70
N ASN A 32 -2.24 0.83 -4.19
CA ASN A 32 -2.31 1.11 -5.64
C ASN A 32 -0.99 1.63 -6.21
N ASN A 33 -0.09 2.14 -5.36
CA ASN A 33 1.20 2.66 -5.80
C ASN A 33 2.41 1.90 -5.22
N GLY A 34 2.20 0.98 -4.28
CA GLY A 34 3.28 0.23 -3.65
C GLY A 34 4.29 1.10 -2.90
N LEU A 35 3.86 2.24 -2.37
CA LEU A 35 4.71 3.16 -1.61
C LEU A 35 5.08 2.61 -0.24
N ARG A 36 6.19 3.09 0.31
CA ARG A 36 6.49 2.91 1.74
C ARG A 36 5.61 3.83 2.58
N THR A 37 5.27 3.39 3.77
CA THR A 37 4.48 4.22 4.70
C THR A 37 5.16 5.58 4.97
N SER A 38 6.51 5.60 5.07
CA SER A 38 7.27 6.85 5.23
C SER A 38 7.03 7.86 4.11
N ASP A 39 6.85 7.37 2.88
CA ASP A 39 6.65 8.25 1.72
C ASP A 39 5.20 8.73 1.64
N ILE A 40 4.25 7.88 2.09
CA ILE A 40 2.82 8.23 2.09
C ILE A 40 2.51 9.29 3.13
N VAL A 41 3.00 9.14 4.37
CA VAL A 41 2.64 10.04 5.47
C VAL A 41 3.12 11.47 5.26
N THR A 42 4.18 11.68 4.46
CA THR A 42 4.73 12.99 4.15
C THR A 42 4.13 13.67 2.91
N LEU A 43 3.12 13.06 2.28
CA LEU A 43 2.43 13.68 1.16
C LEU A 43 1.66 14.94 1.59
N LYS A 44 1.70 15.96 0.74
CA LYS A 44 0.88 17.16 0.84
C LYS A 44 -0.27 17.10 -0.17
N VAL A 45 -1.27 17.94 0.01
CA VAL A 45 -2.41 18.04 -0.90
C VAL A 45 -1.96 18.33 -2.34
N LYS A 46 -0.95 19.21 -2.52
CA LYS A 46 -0.37 19.50 -3.85
C LYS A 46 0.18 18.26 -4.58
N ASP A 47 0.71 17.29 -3.82
CA ASP A 47 1.38 16.10 -4.37
C ASP A 47 0.39 15.06 -4.94
N VAL A 48 -0.91 15.29 -4.81
CA VAL A 48 -1.95 14.38 -5.30
C VAL A 48 -2.98 15.05 -6.21
N LYS A 49 -2.72 16.29 -6.67
CA LYS A 49 -3.66 17.03 -7.53
C LYS A 49 -3.67 16.57 -8.99
N GLU A 50 -2.58 16.03 -9.45
CA GLU A 50 -2.44 15.50 -10.81
C GLU A 50 -2.67 14.00 -10.87
N ASP A 51 -2.93 13.48 -12.06
CA ASP A 51 -3.13 12.05 -12.28
C ASP A 51 -1.84 11.24 -12.09
N ASN A 52 -0.71 11.83 -12.47
CA ASN A 52 0.60 11.17 -12.45
C ASN A 52 1.69 12.09 -11.86
N PRO A 53 1.57 12.54 -10.60
CA PRO A 53 2.54 13.44 -10.00
C PRO A 53 3.85 12.71 -9.67
N TYR A 54 4.91 13.49 -9.48
CA TYR A 54 6.20 12.98 -9.02
C TYR A 54 6.43 13.32 -7.55
N ILE A 55 6.98 12.38 -6.81
CA ILE A 55 7.42 12.55 -5.42
C ILE A 55 8.87 12.15 -5.26
N VAL A 56 9.52 12.61 -4.18
CA VAL A 56 10.85 12.15 -3.78
C VAL A 56 10.71 11.17 -2.62
N GLU A 57 11.18 9.94 -2.82
CA GLU A 57 11.15 8.90 -1.76
C GLU A 57 12.05 9.27 -0.59
N GLN A 58 11.54 9.25 0.64
CA GLN A 58 12.26 9.63 1.86
C GLN A 58 13.51 8.78 2.13
N LYS A 59 13.42 7.48 1.87
CA LYS A 59 14.52 6.56 2.17
C LYS A 59 15.65 6.59 1.14
N THR A 60 15.32 6.82 -0.13
CA THR A 60 16.27 6.63 -1.25
C THR A 60 16.64 7.92 -1.94
N GLY A 61 15.92 9.03 -1.71
CA GLY A 61 16.05 10.28 -2.44
C GLY A 61 15.68 10.19 -3.94
N LYS A 62 15.17 9.04 -4.40
CA LYS A 62 14.82 8.85 -5.80
C LYS A 62 13.49 9.50 -6.13
N VAL A 63 13.41 10.09 -7.31
CA VAL A 63 12.15 10.58 -7.88
C VAL A 63 11.30 9.40 -8.32
N ARG A 64 10.01 9.43 -7.98
CA ARG A 64 9.05 8.39 -8.31
C ARG A 64 7.74 8.99 -8.78
N GLN A 65 7.19 8.45 -9.87
CA GLN A 65 5.86 8.80 -10.36
C GLN A 65 4.79 8.01 -9.61
N LEU A 66 3.70 8.68 -9.26
CA LEU A 66 2.48 8.06 -8.75
C LEU A 66 1.46 7.90 -9.87
N TYR A 67 0.53 6.96 -9.71
CA TYR A 67 -0.54 6.69 -10.66
C TYR A 67 -1.88 6.82 -9.91
N LEU A 68 -2.51 7.99 -10.01
CA LEU A 68 -3.67 8.36 -9.19
C LEU A 68 -4.98 8.50 -10.00
N LYS A 69 -4.91 8.40 -11.33
CA LYS A 69 -6.06 8.58 -12.24
C LYS A 69 -7.30 7.80 -11.78
N ASN A 70 -7.15 6.53 -11.47
CA ASN A 70 -8.26 5.66 -11.05
C ASN A 70 -8.75 5.96 -9.62
N MET A 71 -8.06 6.81 -8.88
CA MET A 71 -8.40 7.21 -7.51
C MET A 71 -8.93 8.64 -7.42
N ARG A 72 -9.02 9.37 -8.56
CA ARG A 72 -9.45 10.77 -8.59
C ARG A 72 -10.73 11.02 -7.79
N PRO A 73 -11.84 10.29 -7.98
CA PRO A 73 -13.08 10.58 -7.26
C PRO A 73 -12.93 10.57 -5.74
N ILE A 74 -12.11 9.64 -5.22
CA ILE A 74 -11.86 9.52 -3.77
C ILE A 74 -10.93 10.63 -3.28
N ILE A 75 -9.85 10.89 -4.04
CA ILE A 75 -8.87 11.93 -3.69
C ILE A 75 -9.54 13.30 -3.71
N ASP A 76 -10.23 13.65 -4.78
CA ASP A 76 -10.85 14.96 -4.97
C ASP A 76 -11.90 15.23 -3.88
N SER A 77 -12.74 14.23 -3.56
CA SER A 77 -13.67 14.32 -2.45
C SER A 77 -12.98 14.56 -1.09
N TYR A 78 -11.83 13.94 -0.87
CA TYR A 78 -11.10 14.05 0.40
C TYR A 78 -10.39 15.40 0.57
N ILE A 79 -9.89 15.99 -0.54
CA ILE A 79 -9.12 17.23 -0.49
C ILE A 79 -9.96 18.50 -0.60
N VAL A 80 -11.29 18.39 -0.75
CA VAL A 80 -12.19 19.55 -0.77
C VAL A 80 -11.94 20.44 0.46
N GLY A 81 -11.75 21.75 0.22
CA GLY A 81 -11.51 22.74 1.28
C GLY A 81 -10.09 22.75 1.87
N LYS A 82 -9.19 21.87 1.42
CA LYS A 82 -7.79 21.83 1.89
C LYS A 82 -6.89 22.71 1.04
N LYS A 83 -5.87 23.32 1.66
CA LYS A 83 -4.84 24.11 0.99
C LYS A 83 -3.76 23.19 0.39
N ASN A 84 -3.10 23.64 -0.67
CA ASN A 84 -1.99 22.90 -1.30
C ASN A 84 -0.84 22.56 -0.33
N SER A 85 -0.60 23.43 0.64
CA SER A 85 0.44 23.28 1.66
C SER A 85 0.08 22.30 2.78
N ASP A 86 -1.21 21.96 2.92
CA ASP A 86 -1.67 21.09 4.00
C ASP A 86 -1.12 19.68 3.82
N TRP A 87 -0.87 19.00 4.95
CA TRP A 87 -0.56 17.58 4.94
C TRP A 87 -1.78 16.79 4.45
N LEU A 88 -1.56 15.87 3.52
CA LEU A 88 -2.65 15.00 3.04
C LEU A 88 -3.20 14.15 4.18
N PHE A 89 -2.32 13.70 5.06
CA PHE A 89 -2.64 12.87 6.22
C PHE A 89 -2.24 13.59 7.52
N PRO A 90 -3.05 14.56 7.99
CA PRO A 90 -2.71 15.33 9.17
C PRO A 90 -2.79 14.48 10.44
N SER A 91 -1.96 14.84 11.43
CA SER A 91 -2.03 14.37 12.81
C SER A 91 -2.94 15.31 13.63
N ARG A 92 -3.58 14.76 14.67
CA ARG A 92 -4.31 15.58 15.66
C ARG A 92 -3.40 16.46 16.51
N GLN A 93 -2.12 16.10 16.60
CA GLN A 93 -1.10 16.84 17.38
C GLN A 93 -0.37 17.89 16.53
N GLY A 94 -0.80 18.11 15.29
CA GLY A 94 -0.11 18.95 14.31
C GLY A 94 0.84 18.13 13.41
N GLY A 95 1.24 18.71 12.28
CA GLY A 95 2.07 18.01 11.30
C GLY A 95 1.33 16.89 10.58
N HIS A 96 2.08 15.94 10.02
CA HIS A 96 1.54 14.73 9.39
C HIS A 96 1.42 13.58 10.39
N ILE A 97 0.60 12.58 10.04
CA ILE A 97 0.50 11.34 10.83
C ILE A 97 1.85 10.60 10.83
N GLU A 98 2.26 10.11 11.98
CA GLU A 98 3.50 9.35 12.14
C GLU A 98 3.36 7.90 11.65
N ARG A 99 4.47 7.34 11.13
CA ARG A 99 4.52 5.95 10.69
C ARG A 99 4.10 4.97 11.79
N ASN A 100 4.46 5.24 13.04
CA ASN A 100 4.09 4.41 14.18
C ASN A 100 2.58 4.46 14.43
N THR A 101 1.96 5.63 14.29
CA THR A 101 0.49 5.77 14.40
C THR A 101 -0.22 4.96 13.32
N VAL A 102 0.26 4.98 12.08
CA VAL A 102 -0.28 4.13 11.00
C VAL A 102 -0.16 2.66 11.36
N TYR A 103 0.98 2.24 11.92
CA TYR A 103 1.18 0.87 12.38
C TYR A 103 0.14 0.48 13.43
N VAL A 104 -0.09 1.32 14.44
CA VAL A 104 -1.10 1.06 15.48
C VAL A 104 -2.49 0.94 14.88
N ILE A 105 -2.91 1.89 14.02
CA ILE A 105 -4.21 1.85 13.33
C ILE A 105 -4.39 0.54 12.56
N PHE A 106 -3.36 0.12 11.82
CA PHE A 106 -3.43 -1.12 11.03
C PHE A 106 -3.46 -2.37 11.91
N ARG A 107 -2.73 -2.37 13.02
CA ARG A 107 -2.77 -3.49 13.99
C ARG A 107 -4.12 -3.63 14.66
N GLU A 108 -4.75 -2.53 15.07
CA GLU A 108 -6.09 -2.56 15.64
C GLU A 108 -7.13 -3.04 14.61
N ALA A 109 -7.07 -2.55 13.37
CA ALA A 109 -7.93 -3.04 12.29
C ALA A 109 -7.70 -4.53 12.00
N ALA A 110 -6.45 -5.00 12.04
CA ALA A 110 -6.09 -6.40 11.84
C ALA A 110 -6.68 -7.32 12.91
N LYS A 111 -6.65 -6.89 14.19
CA LYS A 111 -7.26 -7.64 15.29
C LYS A 111 -8.74 -7.89 15.06
N LEU A 112 -9.47 -6.88 14.53
CA LEU A 112 -10.89 -7.04 14.20
C LEU A 112 -11.15 -8.03 13.06
N MET A 113 -10.13 -8.30 12.24
CA MET A 113 -10.15 -9.35 11.21
C MET A 113 -9.65 -10.71 11.72
N GLY A 114 -9.28 -10.84 12.99
CA GLY A 114 -8.62 -12.03 13.51
C GLY A 114 -7.20 -12.26 12.95
N ARG A 115 -6.51 -11.20 12.50
CA ARG A 115 -5.19 -11.28 11.85
C ARG A 115 -4.10 -10.64 12.69
N ASN A 116 -2.88 -11.19 12.61
CA ASN A 116 -1.69 -10.68 13.30
C ASN A 116 -0.54 -10.32 12.37
N ASP A 117 -0.68 -10.58 11.06
CA ASP A 117 0.35 -10.40 10.02
C ASP A 117 0.29 -9.05 9.28
N ILE A 118 -0.64 -8.16 9.68
CA ILE A 118 -0.83 -6.84 9.07
C ILE A 118 0.02 -5.78 9.80
N GLY A 119 0.76 -4.99 9.04
CA GLY A 119 1.60 -3.91 9.53
C GLY A 119 1.99 -2.92 8.42
N THR A 120 3.02 -2.12 8.66
CA THR A 120 3.43 -1.02 7.73
C THR A 120 3.87 -1.49 6.35
N HIS A 121 4.34 -2.73 6.21
CA HIS A 121 4.72 -3.30 4.91
C HIS A 121 3.55 -3.93 4.15
N THR A 122 2.39 -4.08 4.79
CA THR A 122 1.23 -4.76 4.19
C THR A 122 0.77 -4.10 2.90
N MET A 123 0.69 -2.77 2.86
CA MET A 123 0.29 -2.04 1.64
C MET A 123 1.19 -2.39 0.46
N ARG A 124 2.50 -2.30 0.67
CA ARG A 124 3.50 -2.55 -0.37
C ARG A 124 3.55 -4.02 -0.80
N LYS A 125 3.40 -4.96 0.14
CA LYS A 125 3.27 -6.40 -0.16
C LYS A 125 1.97 -6.70 -0.92
N THR A 126 0.85 -6.09 -0.54
CA THR A 126 -0.44 -6.24 -1.22
C THR A 126 -0.35 -5.76 -2.66
N PHE A 127 0.18 -4.55 -2.90
CA PHE A 127 0.44 -4.04 -4.25
C PHE A 127 1.26 -5.04 -5.07
N GLY A 128 2.42 -5.46 -4.55
CA GLY A 128 3.31 -6.33 -5.30
C GLY A 128 2.71 -7.70 -5.62
N TYR A 129 1.97 -8.28 -4.68
CA TYR A 129 1.27 -9.54 -4.89
C TYR A 129 0.24 -9.43 -6.04
N HIS A 130 -0.67 -8.43 -5.97
CA HIS A 130 -1.71 -8.26 -6.99
C HIS A 130 -1.15 -7.82 -8.35
N TYR A 131 -0.11 -6.98 -8.36
CA TYR A 131 0.59 -6.63 -9.59
C TYR A 131 1.17 -7.86 -10.26
N TYR A 132 1.90 -8.70 -9.51
CA TYR A 132 2.49 -9.93 -10.04
C TYR A 132 1.42 -10.92 -10.53
N GLN A 133 0.35 -11.13 -9.77
CA GLN A 133 -0.74 -12.02 -10.20
C GLN A 133 -1.38 -11.58 -11.54
N LYS A 134 -1.39 -10.27 -11.81
CA LYS A 134 -1.97 -9.72 -13.03
C LYS A 134 -0.99 -9.71 -14.22
N THR A 135 0.29 -9.48 -13.97
CA THR A 135 1.27 -9.17 -15.03
C THR A 135 2.36 -10.22 -15.19
N HIS A 136 2.63 -10.98 -14.14
CA HIS A 136 3.81 -11.89 -14.00
C HIS A 136 5.17 -11.18 -14.22
N ASP A 137 5.19 -9.83 -14.21
CA ASP A 137 6.37 -9.00 -14.43
C ASP A 137 7.09 -8.68 -13.13
N VAL A 138 7.96 -9.59 -12.72
CA VAL A 138 8.79 -9.40 -11.52
C VAL A 138 9.90 -8.37 -11.73
N ALA A 139 10.37 -8.21 -12.97
CA ALA A 139 11.45 -7.27 -13.29
C ALA A 139 11.00 -5.81 -13.06
N THR A 140 9.79 -5.46 -13.49
CA THR A 140 9.19 -4.14 -13.19
C THR A 140 8.96 -3.97 -11.69
N LEU A 141 8.46 -4.98 -10.97
CA LEU A 141 8.32 -4.91 -9.51
C LEU A 141 9.64 -4.70 -8.79
N MET A 142 10.71 -5.36 -9.25
CA MET A 142 12.06 -5.18 -8.72
C MET A 142 12.50 -3.70 -8.82
N LYS A 143 12.25 -3.06 -9.98
CA LYS A 143 12.51 -1.62 -10.20
C LYS A 143 11.65 -0.75 -9.28
N ILE A 144 10.32 -1.01 -9.22
CA ILE A 144 9.38 -0.28 -8.37
C ILE A 144 9.78 -0.36 -6.90
N PHE A 145 10.24 -1.51 -6.44
CA PHE A 145 10.63 -1.73 -5.06
C PHE A 145 12.08 -1.37 -4.76
N ASN A 146 12.87 -1.09 -5.80
CA ASN A 146 14.31 -0.89 -5.68
C ASN A 146 14.99 -2.06 -4.96
N HIS A 147 14.66 -3.28 -5.39
CA HIS A 147 15.27 -4.51 -4.90
C HIS A 147 16.44 -4.91 -5.80
N SER A 148 17.43 -5.61 -5.22
CA SER A 148 18.66 -6.01 -5.91
C SER A 148 18.49 -7.24 -6.79
N SER A 149 17.42 -8.05 -6.60
CA SER A 149 17.17 -9.25 -7.39
C SER A 149 15.68 -9.62 -7.43
N GLU A 150 15.33 -10.45 -8.43
CA GLU A 150 13.98 -11.02 -8.56
C GLU A 150 13.63 -11.94 -7.38
N SER A 151 14.58 -12.74 -6.90
CA SER A 151 14.36 -13.64 -5.77
C SER A 151 14.00 -12.87 -4.50
N VAL A 152 14.66 -11.74 -4.22
CA VAL A 152 14.31 -10.84 -3.11
C VAL A 152 12.88 -10.32 -3.29
N THR A 153 12.50 -9.95 -4.52
CA THR A 153 11.16 -9.44 -4.81
C THR A 153 10.09 -10.51 -4.62
N LYS A 154 10.29 -11.70 -5.19
CA LYS A 154 9.36 -12.84 -5.07
C LYS A 154 9.15 -13.25 -3.60
N ARG A 155 10.24 -13.35 -2.83
CA ARG A 155 10.18 -13.63 -1.39
C ARG A 155 9.44 -12.53 -0.64
N TYR A 156 9.72 -11.25 -0.94
CA TYR A 156 9.08 -10.11 -0.30
C TYR A 156 7.55 -10.10 -0.47
N ILE A 157 7.05 -10.42 -1.65
CA ILE A 157 5.60 -10.48 -1.94
C ILE A 157 4.96 -11.83 -1.61
N GLY A 158 5.77 -12.83 -1.20
CA GLY A 158 5.30 -14.15 -0.78
C GLY A 158 4.86 -15.08 -1.91
N ILE A 159 5.36 -14.87 -3.14
CA ILE A 159 5.05 -15.73 -4.30
C ILE A 159 5.89 -17.00 -4.30
N GLU A 160 7.12 -16.94 -3.82
CA GLU A 160 8.04 -18.10 -3.83
C GLU A 160 7.42 -19.32 -3.11
N SER A 161 6.79 -19.12 -1.96
CA SER A 161 6.10 -20.19 -1.24
C SER A 161 4.83 -20.68 -1.93
N ASP A 162 4.11 -19.79 -2.64
CA ASP A 162 2.90 -20.17 -3.38
C ASP A 162 3.25 -20.98 -4.63
N ASP A 163 4.32 -20.62 -5.34
CA ASP A 163 4.79 -21.34 -6.52
C ASP A 163 5.29 -22.74 -6.13
N ILE A 164 6.05 -22.86 -5.03
CA ILE A 164 6.50 -24.16 -4.50
C ILE A 164 5.27 -25.00 -4.14
N LYS A 165 4.30 -24.45 -3.42
CA LYS A 165 3.09 -25.17 -3.04
C LYS A 165 2.33 -25.69 -4.26
N LYS A 166 2.06 -24.84 -5.24
CA LYS A 166 1.38 -25.23 -6.49
C LYS A 166 2.11 -26.36 -7.21
N THR A 167 3.44 -26.26 -7.32
CA THR A 167 4.27 -27.29 -7.95
C THR A 167 4.18 -28.60 -7.17
N MET A 168 4.28 -28.57 -5.85
CA MET A 168 4.19 -29.77 -5.02
C MET A 168 2.79 -30.37 -5.01
N ASP A 169 1.71 -29.56 -5.02
CA ASP A 169 0.33 -30.04 -5.11
C ASP A 169 0.03 -30.75 -6.45
N SER A 170 0.79 -30.43 -7.51
CA SER A 170 0.67 -31.06 -8.84
C SER A 170 1.69 -32.18 -9.08
N PHE A 171 2.63 -32.39 -8.18
CA PHE A 171 3.70 -33.39 -8.34
C PHE A 171 3.29 -34.72 -7.73
N HIS A 172 3.18 -35.77 -8.57
CA HIS A 172 2.86 -37.13 -8.17
C HIS A 172 3.88 -38.10 -8.73
N LEU A 173 4.27 -39.09 -7.92
CA LEU A 173 5.10 -40.20 -8.34
C LEU A 173 4.39 -41.52 -8.02
N GLY A 174 4.10 -42.32 -9.05
CA GLY A 174 3.70 -43.72 -8.92
C GLY A 174 2.23 -44.01 -8.50
N PHE A 175 1.32 -42.99 -8.54
CA PHE A 175 -0.12 -43.19 -8.28
C PHE A 175 -0.97 -42.14 -8.96
#